data_6cb8f2376573967b0ba350c181d74242
#
_entry.id   6cb8f2376573967b0ba350c181d74242
#
_cell.length_a   1.000
_cell.length_b   1.000
_cell.length_c   1.000
_cell.angle_alpha   90.00
_cell.angle_beta   90.00
_cell.angle_gamma   90.00
#
_symmetry.space_group_name_H-M   'P 1'
#
loop_
_entity.id
_entity.type
_entity.pdbx_description
1 polymer ?
#
loop_
_entity_poly.entity_id
_entity_poly.type
_entity_poly.pdbx_seq_one_letter_code
_entity_poly.pdbx_strand_id
1 'polypeptide(L)'
;MSHPTVAIVGRPNVGKSTLFNRLVGKRLALVDDRPGVTRDRREGEARLLGLDFRIIDTAGFEDEDPASLPGRMRQQTEAAVRDADVALFLIDAREGLTSLDEEIGRWLRAESTPVVVVANKAEGRSGEAGRLEAYKLGLGDPIAISAEHGEGMADLFDLLLPHVEPEDGSDGETIEDPDDPAAPLKLAIVGRPNAGKSTLVNKMVGEERMITGPEAGITRDSISLEWVWEGRPVRLIDTAGLRKRAKVEDKLERLSVADTQRAIDFAEVVVLLLDATRGLEVQDLKIANKVLEEGRALLIAVNKWDVAEGGSALFNGIKGALAEGLAQLKEVPLLTVSAKTGKGIDILLKVAFELRESWSKRIATGELNRWFEHAIDANPPPAPGGRRIKLRYITQATTRPPTFVVFGSRTDELPESYRRYLLNAMRRDLKLAPVPLRLNFRSSRNPFDDKNAR
;
A
#
# COMPACT_ATOMS: atom_id res chain seq x y z
N MET A 1 13.95 27.85 7.49
CA MET A 1 14.24 26.63 6.74
C MET A 1 13.18 26.53 5.65
N SER A 2 13.57 26.42 4.37
CA SER A 2 12.61 26.27 3.26
C SER A 2 12.04 24.86 3.35
N HIS A 3 10.71 24.73 3.41
CA HIS A 3 10.06 23.43 3.32
C HIS A 3 10.38 22.81 1.95
N PRO A 4 10.68 21.49 1.90
CA PRO A 4 10.86 20.80 0.65
C PRO A 4 9.61 20.93 -0.22
N THR A 5 9.82 20.99 -1.52
CA THR A 5 8.78 21.32 -2.50
C THR A 5 8.50 20.13 -3.42
N VAL A 6 7.23 19.78 -3.55
CA VAL A 6 6.74 18.68 -4.41
C VAL A 6 5.89 19.27 -5.53
N ALA A 7 6.24 19.02 -6.80
CA ALA A 7 5.45 19.44 -7.95
C ALA A 7 4.53 18.30 -8.42
N ILE A 8 3.26 18.61 -8.72
CA ILE A 8 2.34 17.64 -9.35
C ILE A 8 2.26 17.93 -10.85
N VAL A 9 2.57 16.94 -11.67
CA VAL A 9 2.60 17.02 -13.14
C VAL A 9 1.72 15.92 -13.74
N GLY A 10 1.14 16.18 -14.90
CA GLY A 10 0.34 15.21 -15.64
C GLY A 10 -0.66 15.89 -16.55
N ARG A 11 -1.24 15.15 -17.49
CA ARG A 11 -2.27 15.66 -18.40
C ARG A 11 -3.55 16.08 -17.66
N PRO A 12 -4.48 16.82 -18.29
CA PRO A 12 -5.79 17.13 -17.72
C PRO A 12 -6.55 15.87 -17.29
N ASN A 13 -7.39 16.00 -16.25
CA ASN A 13 -8.30 14.96 -15.75
C ASN A 13 -7.67 13.70 -15.15
N VAL A 14 -6.35 13.62 -14.95
CA VAL A 14 -5.70 12.48 -14.25
C VAL A 14 -5.89 12.52 -12.73
N GLY A 15 -6.49 13.61 -12.19
CA GLY A 15 -6.80 13.74 -10.75
C GLY A 15 -5.74 14.53 -9.96
N LYS A 16 -4.97 15.42 -10.60
CA LYS A 16 -3.98 16.29 -9.92
C LYS A 16 -4.60 17.10 -8.80
N SER A 17 -5.66 17.83 -9.09
CA SER A 17 -6.35 18.66 -8.09
C SER A 17 -7.02 17.84 -6.98
N THR A 18 -7.45 16.61 -7.27
CA THR A 18 -7.97 15.68 -6.26
C THR A 18 -6.86 15.28 -5.29
N LEU A 19 -5.68 14.93 -5.81
CA LEU A 19 -4.51 14.59 -4.99
C LEU A 19 -4.03 15.81 -4.19
N PHE A 20 -3.91 16.97 -4.83
CA PHE A 20 -3.56 18.23 -4.19
C PHE A 20 -4.49 18.55 -3.00
N ASN A 21 -5.81 18.54 -3.22
CA ASN A 21 -6.78 18.81 -2.16
C ASN A 21 -6.74 17.80 -1.03
N ARG A 22 -6.41 16.54 -1.30
CA ARG A 22 -6.23 15.51 -0.29
C ARG A 22 -5.01 15.76 0.57
N LEU A 23 -3.88 16.14 -0.03
CA LEU A 23 -2.62 16.36 0.67
C LEU A 23 -2.62 17.67 1.47
N VAL A 24 -3.24 18.73 0.95
CA VAL A 24 -3.40 20.02 1.65
C VAL A 24 -4.48 19.95 2.74
N GLY A 25 -5.46 19.06 2.61
CA GLY A 25 -6.54 18.90 3.58
C GLY A 25 -7.48 20.11 3.64
N LYS A 26 -8.13 20.33 4.82
CA LYS A 26 -9.04 21.47 5.04
C LYS A 26 -8.32 22.80 5.35
N ARG A 27 -7.00 22.85 5.35
CA ARG A 27 -6.23 24.08 5.45
C ARG A 27 -6.23 24.73 4.07
N LEU A 28 -6.87 25.89 3.97
CA LEU A 28 -7.03 26.67 2.75
C LEU A 28 -5.70 26.84 2.03
N ALA A 29 -5.71 26.62 0.71
CA ALA A 29 -4.69 27.11 -0.18
C ALA A 29 -4.45 28.60 0.11
N LEU A 30 -3.24 28.95 0.50
CA LEU A 30 -2.82 30.35 0.58
C LEU A 30 -2.75 30.87 -0.85
N VAL A 31 -3.78 31.58 -1.27
CA VAL A 31 -3.71 32.43 -2.44
C VAL A 31 -2.92 33.65 -1.98
N ASP A 32 -1.65 33.74 -2.32
CA ASP A 32 -0.84 34.96 -2.05
C ASP A 32 -1.26 36.04 -3.01
N ASP A 33 -1.98 37.03 -2.48
CA ASP A 33 -2.46 38.26 -3.20
C ASP A 33 -1.34 39.26 -3.43
N ARG A 34 -0.12 38.86 -3.72
CA ARG A 34 0.94 39.80 -4.10
C ARG A 34 0.77 40.23 -5.57
N PRO A 35 0.64 41.52 -5.86
CA PRO A 35 0.58 42.02 -7.23
C PRO A 35 1.90 41.75 -7.97
N GLY A 36 1.85 40.90 -9.00
CA GLY A 36 3.00 40.59 -9.85
C GLY A 36 3.38 39.11 -9.95
N VAL A 37 2.77 38.21 -9.16
CA VAL A 37 2.91 36.74 -9.32
C VAL A 37 1.68 36.27 -10.09
N THR A 38 1.93 35.55 -11.19
CA THR A 38 0.89 35.02 -12.09
C THR A 38 -0.13 34.20 -11.33
N ARG A 39 -1.43 34.49 -11.53
CA ARG A 39 -2.62 33.94 -10.88
C ARG A 39 -2.85 32.44 -11.03
N ASP A 40 -1.89 31.67 -11.52
CA ASP A 40 -2.11 30.37 -12.15
C ASP A 40 -1.41 29.18 -11.46
N ARG A 41 -0.66 29.40 -10.37
CA ARG A 41 -0.06 28.33 -9.56
C ARG A 41 -0.83 28.18 -8.26
N ARG A 42 -1.40 27.00 -8.02
CA ARG A 42 -1.91 26.64 -6.70
C ARG A 42 -0.76 26.08 -5.88
N GLU A 43 -0.36 26.78 -4.86
CA GLU A 43 0.62 26.35 -3.90
C GLU A 43 -0.07 26.13 -2.55
N GLY A 44 0.36 25.11 -1.80
CA GLY A 44 -0.21 24.83 -0.50
C GLY A 44 0.79 24.12 0.40
N GLU A 45 0.61 24.27 1.70
CA GLU A 45 1.27 23.42 2.68
C GLU A 45 0.54 22.07 2.71
N ALA A 46 1.23 21.02 2.34
CA ALA A 46 0.70 19.67 2.30
C ALA A 46 1.25 18.85 3.46
N ARG A 47 0.44 17.87 3.87
CA ARG A 47 0.83 16.92 4.89
C ARG A 47 0.43 15.52 4.49
N LEU A 48 1.42 14.64 4.37
CA LEU A 48 1.22 13.24 4.11
C LEU A 48 1.80 12.43 5.28
N LEU A 49 0.91 11.93 6.15
CA LEU A 49 1.24 10.94 7.19
C LEU A 49 2.31 11.41 8.21
N GLY A 50 2.48 12.71 8.37
CA GLY A 50 3.47 13.34 9.25
C GLY A 50 4.57 14.08 8.51
N LEU A 51 4.73 13.84 7.22
CA LEU A 51 5.65 14.53 6.35
C LEU A 51 5.05 15.88 5.93
N ASP A 52 5.66 16.97 6.32
CA ASP A 52 5.23 18.33 5.97
C ASP A 52 6.07 18.85 4.80
N PHE A 53 5.42 19.29 3.73
CA PHE A 53 6.08 19.82 2.53
C PHE A 53 5.20 20.84 1.81
N ARG A 54 5.83 21.64 0.97
CA ARG A 54 5.13 22.55 0.07
C ARG A 54 4.75 21.80 -1.20
N ILE A 55 3.51 21.93 -1.65
CA ILE A 55 3.03 21.28 -2.87
C ILE A 55 2.64 22.33 -3.90
N ILE A 56 3.03 22.09 -5.15
CA ILE A 56 2.70 22.95 -6.30
C ILE A 56 1.84 22.13 -7.26
N ASP A 57 0.58 22.56 -7.45
CA ASP A 57 -0.32 22.00 -8.47
C ASP A 57 -0.16 22.75 -9.78
N THR A 58 0.19 22.05 -10.84
CA THR A 58 0.28 22.63 -12.19
C THR A 58 -1.08 22.58 -12.93
N ALA A 59 -2.16 22.18 -12.26
CA ALA A 59 -3.49 21.98 -12.85
C ALA A 59 -4.30 23.24 -13.10
N GLY A 60 -3.82 24.42 -12.70
CA GLY A 60 -4.54 25.71 -12.89
C GLY A 60 -4.86 26.10 -14.34
N PHE A 61 -4.57 25.23 -15.30
CA PHE A 61 -4.66 25.47 -16.74
C PHE A 61 -5.80 24.75 -17.46
N GLU A 62 -6.72 24.13 -16.72
CA GLU A 62 -7.82 23.35 -17.30
C GLU A 62 -8.89 24.21 -17.97
N ASP A 63 -8.88 25.54 -17.78
CA ASP A 63 -9.95 26.45 -18.20
C ASP A 63 -9.67 27.25 -19.49
N GLU A 64 -8.54 27.05 -20.18
CA GLU A 64 -8.21 27.81 -21.40
C GLU A 64 -8.12 26.94 -22.66
N ASP A 65 -8.54 27.56 -23.80
CA ASP A 65 -8.68 26.99 -25.14
C ASP A 65 -7.52 26.07 -25.57
N PRO A 66 -7.78 24.80 -25.94
CA PRO A 66 -6.75 23.83 -26.34
C PRO A 66 -5.84 24.27 -27.49
N ALA A 67 -6.24 25.23 -28.31
CA ALA A 67 -5.48 25.65 -29.48
C ALA A 67 -4.34 26.65 -29.17
N SER A 68 -4.31 27.28 -27.99
CA SER A 68 -3.29 28.29 -27.62
C SER A 68 -2.27 27.82 -26.58
N LEU A 69 -2.37 26.61 -26.11
CA LEU A 69 -1.80 26.11 -24.84
C LEU A 69 -0.42 25.44 -24.85
N PRO A 70 0.11 24.76 -25.87
CA PRO A 70 1.30 23.93 -25.68
C PRO A 70 2.54 24.67 -25.18
N GLY A 71 2.69 25.93 -25.57
CA GLY A 71 3.91 26.69 -25.24
C GLY A 71 3.92 27.24 -23.81
N ARG A 72 2.78 27.76 -23.30
CA ARG A 72 2.72 28.38 -21.97
C ARG A 72 2.59 27.37 -20.84
N MET A 73 1.82 26.29 -21.04
CA MET A 73 1.75 25.18 -20.09
C MET A 73 3.13 24.58 -19.84
N ARG A 74 3.88 24.39 -20.92
CA ARG A 74 5.22 23.81 -20.87
C ARG A 74 6.15 24.66 -20.01
N GLN A 75 6.23 25.96 -20.23
CA GLN A 75 7.14 26.86 -19.48
C GLN A 75 6.85 26.92 -17.98
N GLN A 76 5.57 26.88 -17.59
CA GLN A 76 5.20 26.99 -16.17
C GLN A 76 5.32 25.65 -15.44
N THR A 77 5.00 24.54 -16.13
CA THR A 77 5.26 23.21 -15.61
C THR A 77 6.78 22.95 -15.48
N GLU A 78 7.57 23.40 -16.48
CA GLU A 78 9.03 23.33 -16.45
C GLU A 78 9.61 24.12 -15.25
N ALA A 79 9.11 25.32 -14.99
CA ALA A 79 9.54 26.12 -13.85
C ALA A 79 9.14 25.45 -12.52
N ALA A 80 7.92 24.89 -12.40
CA ALA A 80 7.49 24.21 -11.20
C ALA A 80 8.32 22.95 -10.91
N VAL A 81 8.68 22.19 -11.93
CA VAL A 81 9.52 20.98 -11.79
C VAL A 81 10.94 21.32 -11.42
N ARG A 82 11.53 22.41 -11.99
CA ARG A 82 12.89 22.86 -11.65
C ARG A 82 13.01 23.41 -10.23
N ASP A 83 11.94 24.03 -9.74
CA ASP A 83 11.88 24.59 -8.39
C ASP A 83 11.54 23.54 -7.32
N ALA A 84 11.20 22.31 -7.72
CA ALA A 84 10.79 21.25 -6.84
C ALA A 84 11.94 20.27 -6.51
N ASP A 85 11.92 19.73 -5.28
CA ASP A 85 12.84 18.69 -4.85
C ASP A 85 12.45 17.32 -5.44
N VAL A 86 11.16 17.13 -5.74
CA VAL A 86 10.63 15.94 -6.44
C VAL A 86 9.37 16.28 -7.24
N ALA A 87 9.20 15.62 -8.38
CA ALA A 87 8.01 15.74 -9.22
C ALA A 87 7.14 14.46 -9.15
N LEU A 88 5.85 14.61 -8.83
CA LEU A 88 4.86 13.54 -8.93
C LEU A 88 4.24 13.56 -10.33
N PHE A 89 4.58 12.60 -11.16
CA PHE A 89 4.00 12.46 -12.47
C PHE A 89 2.76 11.57 -12.43
N LEU A 90 1.58 12.18 -12.46
CA LEU A 90 0.30 11.50 -12.41
C LEU A 90 -0.16 11.05 -13.80
N ILE A 91 -0.57 9.79 -13.89
CA ILE A 91 -1.28 9.19 -15.03
C ILE A 91 -2.62 8.63 -14.58
N ASP A 92 -3.55 8.47 -15.51
CA ASP A 92 -4.84 7.82 -15.26
C ASP A 92 -4.72 6.31 -15.48
N ALA A 93 -4.78 5.52 -14.39
CA ALA A 93 -4.63 4.08 -14.45
C ALA A 93 -5.80 3.36 -15.16
N ARG A 94 -6.98 3.98 -15.28
CA ARG A 94 -8.14 3.42 -15.98
C ARG A 94 -8.02 3.57 -17.49
N GLU A 95 -7.54 4.72 -17.96
CA GLU A 95 -7.35 5.00 -19.37
C GLU A 95 -6.05 4.42 -19.92
N GLY A 96 -5.06 4.18 -19.05
CA GLY A 96 -3.71 3.78 -19.43
C GLY A 96 -2.90 4.94 -20.01
N LEU A 97 -1.75 4.64 -20.63
CA LEU A 97 -0.86 5.65 -21.22
C LEU A 97 -1.40 6.21 -22.53
N THR A 98 -1.39 7.53 -22.62
CA THR A 98 -1.67 8.27 -23.86
C THR A 98 -0.37 8.81 -24.47
N SER A 99 -0.43 9.26 -25.74
CA SER A 99 0.72 9.90 -26.41
C SER A 99 1.23 11.14 -25.65
N LEU A 100 0.32 11.87 -24.98
CA LEU A 100 0.69 13.03 -24.18
C LEU A 100 1.44 12.63 -22.90
N ASP A 101 1.03 11.53 -22.25
CA ASP A 101 1.76 10.98 -21.11
C ASP A 101 3.18 10.54 -21.51
N GLU A 102 3.33 9.93 -22.68
CA GLU A 102 4.64 9.55 -23.23
C GLU A 102 5.52 10.77 -23.57
N GLU A 103 4.92 11.85 -24.06
CA GLU A 103 5.62 13.12 -24.33
C GLU A 103 6.12 13.77 -23.03
N ILE A 104 5.25 13.91 -22.04
CA ILE A 104 5.58 14.43 -20.71
C ILE A 104 6.68 13.56 -20.07
N GLY A 105 6.56 12.23 -20.13
CA GLY A 105 7.54 11.30 -19.60
C GLY A 105 8.92 11.41 -20.28
N ARG A 106 8.96 11.66 -21.60
CA ARG A 106 10.22 11.91 -22.32
C ARG A 106 10.89 13.20 -21.86
N TRP A 107 10.10 14.24 -21.65
CA TRP A 107 10.60 15.51 -21.14
C TRP A 107 11.13 15.36 -19.70
N LEU A 108 10.34 14.78 -18.80
CA LEU A 108 10.73 14.56 -17.40
C LEU A 108 12.03 13.75 -17.25
N ARG A 109 12.29 12.79 -18.13
CA ARG A 109 13.56 12.03 -18.14
C ARG A 109 14.78 12.89 -18.48
N ALA A 110 14.59 14.01 -19.15
CA ALA A 110 15.67 14.93 -19.50
C ALA A 110 15.97 15.97 -18.39
N GLU A 111 15.05 16.08 -17.40
CA GLU A 111 15.24 16.98 -16.25
C GLU A 111 16.05 16.29 -15.16
N SER A 112 16.69 17.10 -14.29
CA SER A 112 17.49 16.61 -13.16
C SER A 112 16.65 16.32 -11.91
N THR A 113 15.42 16.81 -11.87
CA THR A 113 14.52 16.63 -10.72
C THR A 113 14.07 15.17 -10.62
N PRO A 114 14.17 14.52 -9.45
CA PRO A 114 13.65 13.19 -9.24
C PRO A 114 12.15 13.11 -9.58
N VAL A 115 11.74 12.01 -10.22
CA VAL A 115 10.35 11.81 -10.66
C VAL A 115 9.77 10.54 -10.06
N VAL A 116 8.64 10.66 -9.40
CA VAL A 116 7.82 9.55 -8.91
C VAL A 116 6.61 9.39 -9.83
N VAL A 117 6.47 8.24 -10.49
CA VAL A 117 5.32 7.96 -11.35
C VAL A 117 4.15 7.43 -10.53
N VAL A 118 3.02 8.12 -10.62
CA VAL A 118 1.82 7.86 -9.82
C VAL A 118 0.66 7.49 -10.74
N ALA A 119 0.29 6.21 -10.76
CA ALA A 119 -0.89 5.71 -11.46
C ALA A 119 -2.13 5.94 -10.58
N ASN A 120 -2.83 7.04 -10.80
CA ASN A 120 -4.02 7.43 -10.05
C ASN A 120 -5.29 6.78 -10.62
N LYS A 121 -6.38 6.79 -9.85
CA LYS A 121 -7.66 6.13 -10.15
C LYS A 121 -7.48 4.60 -10.28
N ALA A 122 -6.58 4.07 -9.45
CA ALA A 122 -6.21 2.65 -9.51
C ALA A 122 -7.16 1.74 -8.72
N GLU A 123 -8.31 2.26 -8.27
CA GLU A 123 -9.31 1.45 -7.61
C GLU A 123 -9.86 0.35 -8.54
N GLY A 124 -9.91 -0.86 -8.03
CA GLY A 124 -10.39 -2.03 -8.74
C GLY A 124 -9.38 -2.62 -9.74
N ARG A 125 -9.86 -3.61 -10.52
CA ARG A 125 -9.00 -4.43 -11.40
C ARG A 125 -8.39 -3.69 -12.61
N SER A 126 -9.01 -2.62 -13.08
CA SER A 126 -8.54 -1.85 -14.23
C SER A 126 -7.32 -0.99 -13.91
N GLY A 127 -7.21 -0.51 -12.68
CA GLY A 127 -6.12 0.36 -12.26
C GLY A 127 -4.74 -0.31 -12.30
N GLU A 128 -4.66 -1.59 -11.97
CA GLU A 128 -3.41 -2.33 -12.01
C GLU A 128 -2.83 -2.48 -13.44
N ALA A 129 -3.70 -2.63 -14.42
CA ALA A 129 -3.26 -2.69 -15.82
C ALA A 129 -2.59 -1.38 -16.27
N GLY A 130 -3.18 -0.23 -15.92
CA GLY A 130 -2.62 1.08 -16.22
C GLY A 130 -1.31 1.35 -15.48
N ARG A 131 -1.21 0.97 -14.20
CA ARG A 131 0.05 1.05 -13.45
C ARG A 131 1.18 0.31 -14.16
N LEU A 132 0.90 -0.89 -14.63
CA LEU A 132 1.90 -1.69 -15.35
C LEU A 132 2.27 -1.09 -16.71
N GLU A 133 1.36 -0.36 -17.37
CA GLU A 133 1.71 0.36 -18.61
C GLU A 133 2.69 1.51 -18.36
N ALA A 134 2.64 2.12 -17.17
CA ALA A 134 3.51 3.22 -16.79
C ALA A 134 5.00 2.86 -16.77
N TYR A 135 5.38 1.58 -16.65
CA TYR A 135 6.77 1.15 -16.82
C TYR A 135 7.38 1.51 -18.18
N LYS A 136 6.54 1.68 -19.22
CA LYS A 136 7.01 2.13 -20.54
C LYS A 136 7.60 3.55 -20.50
N LEU A 137 7.25 4.34 -19.50
CA LEU A 137 7.79 5.69 -19.32
C LEU A 137 9.27 5.69 -18.95
N GLY A 138 9.81 4.60 -18.39
CA GLY A 138 11.22 4.47 -18.02
C GLY A 138 11.65 5.47 -16.93
N LEU A 139 10.75 5.78 -15.99
CA LEU A 139 10.93 6.73 -14.89
C LEU A 139 10.90 6.04 -13.51
N GLY A 140 11.27 4.76 -13.44
CA GLY A 140 11.25 3.98 -12.21
C GLY A 140 9.95 3.19 -12.02
N ASP A 141 9.72 2.70 -10.79
CA ASP A 141 8.58 1.86 -10.45
C ASP A 141 7.33 2.70 -10.17
N PRO A 142 6.26 2.56 -11.00
CA PRO A 142 5.03 3.31 -10.78
C PRO A 142 4.25 2.78 -9.57
N ILE A 143 3.76 3.68 -8.72
CA ILE A 143 2.82 3.33 -7.65
C ILE A 143 1.37 3.50 -8.08
N ALA A 144 0.50 2.68 -7.52
CA ALA A 144 -0.93 2.76 -7.72
C ALA A 144 -1.59 3.50 -6.55
N ILE A 145 -2.35 4.54 -6.83
CA ILE A 145 -3.13 5.25 -5.82
C ILE A 145 -4.57 5.47 -6.26
N SER A 146 -5.44 5.74 -5.30
CA SER A 146 -6.71 6.39 -5.53
C SER A 146 -6.76 7.69 -4.73
N ALA A 147 -6.51 8.81 -5.41
CA ALA A 147 -6.58 10.13 -4.77
C ALA A 147 -7.98 10.43 -4.22
N GLU A 148 -9.04 9.86 -4.81
CA GLU A 148 -10.43 10.02 -4.36
C GLU A 148 -10.71 9.21 -3.09
N HIS A 149 -10.23 7.98 -2.99
CA HIS A 149 -10.50 7.07 -1.87
C HIS A 149 -9.37 7.06 -0.82
N GLY A 150 -8.19 7.59 -1.12
CA GLY A 150 -7.03 7.63 -0.22
C GLY A 150 -6.27 6.31 -0.16
N GLU A 151 -6.40 5.47 -1.18
CA GLU A 151 -5.66 4.21 -1.30
C GLU A 151 -4.26 4.47 -1.84
N GLY A 152 -3.25 3.68 -1.41
CA GLY A 152 -1.86 3.79 -1.85
C GLY A 152 -1.10 5.01 -1.30
N MET A 153 -1.65 5.72 -0.29
CA MET A 153 -0.99 6.90 0.28
C MET A 153 0.28 6.55 1.06
N ALA A 154 0.39 5.34 1.57
CA ALA A 154 1.61 4.88 2.24
C ALA A 154 2.74 4.64 1.24
N ASP A 155 2.44 4.00 0.09
CA ASP A 155 3.43 3.80 -0.97
C ASP A 155 3.94 5.16 -1.51
N LEU A 156 3.03 6.16 -1.60
CA LEU A 156 3.40 7.53 -1.95
C LEU A 156 4.30 8.18 -0.89
N PHE A 157 4.00 7.96 0.39
CA PHE A 157 4.84 8.44 1.51
C PHE A 157 6.25 7.85 1.44
N ASP A 158 6.37 6.53 1.29
CA ASP A 158 7.68 5.83 1.25
C ASP A 158 8.57 6.35 0.10
N LEU A 159 7.96 6.69 -1.05
CA LEU A 159 8.69 7.26 -2.20
C LEU A 159 9.00 8.76 -2.07
N LEU A 160 8.20 9.52 -1.31
CA LEU A 160 8.45 10.94 -1.08
C LEU A 160 9.47 11.18 0.03
N LEU A 161 9.53 10.30 1.02
CA LEU A 161 10.36 10.44 2.22
C LEU A 161 11.83 10.81 1.90
N PRO A 162 12.54 10.11 0.99
CA PRO A 162 13.94 10.41 0.68
C PRO A 162 14.18 11.80 0.06
N HIS A 163 13.12 12.41 -0.49
CA HIS A 163 13.21 13.71 -1.19
C HIS A 163 12.72 14.89 -0.36
N VAL A 164 11.95 14.62 0.68
CA VAL A 164 11.24 15.64 1.49
C VAL A 164 11.88 15.81 2.86
N GLU A 165 12.49 14.79 3.44
CA GLU A 165 13.33 14.93 4.62
C GLU A 165 14.78 15.14 4.16
N PRO A 166 15.35 16.37 4.26
CA PRO A 166 16.76 16.56 3.97
C PRO A 166 17.60 15.79 5.00
N GLU A 167 18.67 15.16 4.53
CA GLU A 167 19.74 14.63 5.36
C GLU A 167 20.43 15.78 6.11
N ASP A 168 19.80 16.34 7.14
CA ASP A 168 20.51 17.12 8.14
C ASP A 168 21.33 16.13 8.95
N GLY A 169 22.65 16.26 8.80
CA GLY A 169 23.68 15.40 9.40
C GLY A 169 23.64 15.42 10.94
N SER A 170 22.68 14.73 11.51
CA SER A 170 22.61 14.33 12.90
C SER A 170 22.03 12.92 13.00
N ASP A 171 22.95 12.00 13.22
CA ASP A 171 22.73 10.66 13.77
C ASP A 171 21.76 9.72 13.01
N GLY A 172 22.25 9.11 11.93
CA GLY A 172 22.15 7.67 11.71
C GLY A 172 20.79 7.01 11.69
N GLU A 173 19.69 7.61 11.20
CA GLU A 173 18.62 6.79 10.66
C GLU A 173 19.02 6.39 9.24
N THR A 174 19.68 5.24 9.15
CA THR A 174 19.88 4.52 7.89
C THR A 174 18.52 4.44 7.23
N ILE A 175 18.42 4.92 5.97
CA ILE A 175 17.30 4.58 5.09
C ILE A 175 17.15 3.07 5.19
N GLU A 176 16.11 2.63 5.91
CA GLU A 176 15.86 1.20 6.09
C GLU A 176 15.65 0.65 4.68
N ASP A 177 16.64 -0.09 4.17
CA ASP A 177 16.45 -0.86 2.95
C ASP A 177 15.20 -1.72 3.19
N PRO A 178 14.11 -1.51 2.45
CA PRO A 178 12.90 -2.29 2.65
C PRO A 178 13.16 -3.79 2.57
N ASP A 179 14.21 -4.21 1.86
CA ASP A 179 14.60 -5.61 1.70
C ASP A 179 15.63 -6.06 2.76
N ASP A 180 16.04 -5.17 3.71
CA ASP A 180 16.92 -5.55 4.82
C ASP A 180 16.21 -6.49 5.79
N PRO A 181 16.68 -7.73 5.95
CA PRO A 181 16.13 -8.68 6.93
C PRO A 181 16.24 -8.19 8.38
N ALA A 182 17.14 -7.23 8.66
CA ALA A 182 17.35 -6.63 9.98
C ALA A 182 16.42 -5.44 10.26
N ALA A 183 15.69 -4.94 9.25
CA ALA A 183 14.74 -3.85 9.44
C ALA A 183 13.62 -4.24 10.42
N PRO A 184 13.10 -3.29 11.24
CA PRO A 184 12.02 -3.56 12.18
C PRO A 184 10.75 -4.10 11.50
N LEU A 185 10.11 -5.11 12.08
CA LEU A 185 8.78 -5.55 11.67
C LEU A 185 7.77 -4.43 11.96
N LYS A 186 7.17 -3.85 10.93
CA LYS A 186 6.10 -2.85 11.07
C LYS A 186 4.78 -3.54 11.37
N LEU A 187 4.38 -3.54 12.65
CA LEU A 187 3.21 -4.24 13.17
C LEU A 187 2.09 -3.26 13.52
N ALA A 188 0.86 -3.51 13.10
CA ALA A 188 -0.32 -2.80 13.59
C ALA A 188 -1.25 -3.75 14.36
N ILE A 189 -1.91 -3.23 15.40
CA ILE A 189 -2.94 -3.94 16.16
C ILE A 189 -4.26 -3.19 16.01
N VAL A 190 -5.18 -3.79 15.29
CA VAL A 190 -6.51 -3.25 15.00
C VAL A 190 -7.61 -4.13 15.60
N GLY A 191 -8.83 -3.65 15.62
CA GLY A 191 -9.98 -4.40 16.13
C GLY A 191 -10.95 -3.47 16.86
N ARG A 192 -12.10 -4.01 17.22
CA ARG A 192 -13.18 -3.28 17.87
C ARG A 192 -12.76 -2.65 19.22
N PRO A 193 -13.48 -1.65 19.69
CA PRO A 193 -13.33 -1.16 21.07
C PRO A 193 -13.43 -2.30 22.10
N ASN A 194 -12.65 -2.23 23.17
CA ASN A 194 -12.63 -3.22 24.25
C ASN A 194 -12.16 -4.65 23.87
N ALA A 195 -11.62 -4.87 22.68
CA ALA A 195 -10.99 -6.14 22.30
C ALA A 195 -9.69 -6.41 23.09
N GLY A 196 -9.17 -5.41 23.83
CA GLY A 196 -7.98 -5.56 24.67
C GLY A 196 -6.68 -5.16 23.99
N LYS A 197 -6.73 -4.30 22.95
CA LYS A 197 -5.55 -3.83 22.20
C LYS A 197 -4.48 -3.20 23.10
N SER A 198 -4.85 -2.23 23.93
CA SER A 198 -3.91 -1.55 24.84
C SER A 198 -3.29 -2.52 25.85
N THR A 199 -4.09 -3.46 26.38
CA THR A 199 -3.59 -4.50 27.29
C THR A 199 -2.59 -5.42 26.60
N LEU A 200 -2.86 -5.80 25.34
CA LEU A 200 -1.97 -6.63 24.54
C LEU A 200 -0.65 -5.91 24.26
N VAL A 201 -0.69 -4.65 23.84
CA VAL A 201 0.50 -3.83 23.60
C VAL A 201 1.34 -3.68 24.88
N ASN A 202 0.71 -3.31 26.00
CA ASN A 202 1.41 -3.17 27.28
C ASN A 202 2.07 -4.49 27.70
N LYS A 203 1.44 -5.63 27.43
CA LYS A 203 2.02 -6.94 27.75
C LYS A 203 3.13 -7.34 26.78
N MET A 204 3.07 -6.97 25.52
CA MET A 204 4.13 -7.18 24.54
C MET A 204 5.41 -6.40 24.86
N VAL A 205 5.24 -5.18 25.36
CA VAL A 205 6.35 -4.25 25.66
C VAL A 205 6.86 -4.41 27.12
N GLY A 206 6.11 -5.10 28.00
CA GLY A 206 6.35 -5.15 29.44
C GLY A 206 7.65 -5.84 29.88
N GLU A 207 8.12 -5.38 31.00
CA GLU A 207 9.17 -5.63 32.00
C GLU A 207 10.56 -6.18 31.59
N GLU A 208 10.74 -6.90 30.48
CA GLU A 208 12.04 -7.48 30.09
C GLU A 208 12.48 -7.12 28.66
N ARG A 209 11.69 -6.32 27.92
CA ARG A 209 11.98 -6.00 26.53
C ARG A 209 12.57 -4.61 26.46
N MET A 210 13.86 -4.50 26.14
CA MET A 210 14.54 -3.21 26.00
C MET A 210 13.85 -2.37 24.92
N ILE A 211 13.35 -1.21 25.31
CA ILE A 211 12.97 -0.14 24.40
C ILE A 211 14.27 0.40 23.83
N THR A 212 14.59 0.06 22.60
CA THR A 212 15.75 0.62 21.89
C THR A 212 15.28 1.87 21.16
N GLY A 213 15.61 3.02 21.72
CA GLY A 213 15.42 4.31 21.07
C GLY A 213 16.10 5.42 21.85
N PRO A 214 16.84 6.34 21.21
CA PRO A 214 17.39 7.51 21.88
C PRO A 214 16.27 8.44 22.36
N GLU A 215 16.50 9.11 23.46
CA GLU A 215 15.59 10.08 24.12
C GLU A 215 15.33 11.37 23.31
N ALA A 216 15.74 11.46 22.07
CA ALA A 216 15.65 12.68 21.27
C ALA A 216 15.03 12.43 19.92
N GLY A 217 13.82 12.89 19.72
CA GLY A 217 13.15 12.90 18.43
C GLY A 217 11.69 12.51 18.47
N ILE A 218 10.96 12.97 19.49
CA ILE A 218 9.50 12.94 19.48
C ILE A 218 9.04 13.93 18.42
N THR A 219 8.93 13.50 17.19
CA THR A 219 8.09 14.18 16.23
C THR A 219 6.65 14.10 16.76
N ARG A 220 6.06 15.23 17.05
CA ARG A 220 4.84 15.41 17.86
C ARG A 220 3.59 14.69 17.33
N ASP A 221 3.63 13.98 16.21
CA ASP A 221 2.46 13.46 15.52
C ASP A 221 2.49 11.99 15.06
N SER A 222 3.62 11.25 15.17
CA SER A 222 3.66 9.80 14.89
C SER A 222 4.40 9.07 16.01
N ILE A 223 3.67 8.58 16.99
CA ILE A 223 4.25 7.82 18.09
C ILE A 223 4.32 6.36 17.66
N SER A 224 5.44 5.95 17.10
CA SER A 224 5.80 4.55 16.95
C SER A 224 6.44 4.07 18.27
N LEU A 225 6.17 2.83 18.64
CA LEU A 225 6.78 2.17 19.77
C LEU A 225 7.67 1.05 19.25
N GLU A 226 8.94 1.10 19.59
CA GLU A 226 9.92 0.10 19.15
C GLU A 226 10.40 -0.75 20.31
N TRP A 227 10.56 -2.05 20.08
CA TRP A 227 11.16 -2.99 21.02
C TRP A 227 11.85 -4.14 20.27
N VAL A 228 12.63 -4.93 20.99
CA VAL A 228 13.29 -6.13 20.45
C VAL A 228 12.59 -7.38 21.02
N TRP A 229 12.21 -8.31 20.14
CA TRP A 229 11.70 -9.62 20.50
C TRP A 229 12.64 -10.71 19.96
N GLU A 230 13.21 -11.52 20.85
CA GLU A 230 14.19 -12.57 20.49
C GLU A 230 15.33 -12.06 19.56
N GLY A 231 15.83 -10.86 19.80
CA GLY A 231 16.88 -10.22 18.99
C GLY A 231 16.39 -9.60 17.67
N ARG A 232 15.09 -9.64 17.39
CA ARG A 232 14.48 -9.10 16.17
C ARG A 232 13.73 -7.81 16.51
N PRO A 233 13.99 -6.69 15.82
CA PRO A 233 13.33 -5.42 16.09
C PRO A 233 11.87 -5.43 15.60
N VAL A 234 11.00 -4.82 16.39
CA VAL A 234 9.56 -4.63 16.09
C VAL A 234 9.20 -3.17 16.29
N ARG A 235 8.51 -2.59 15.32
CA ARG A 235 7.96 -1.23 15.37
C ARG A 235 6.43 -1.30 15.32
N LEU A 236 5.77 -0.85 16.38
CA LEU A 236 4.31 -0.77 16.41
C LEU A 236 3.84 0.54 15.78
N ILE A 237 2.98 0.43 14.79
CA ILE A 237 2.42 1.56 14.05
C ILE A 237 1.19 2.10 14.76
N ASP A 238 1.06 3.45 14.81
CA ASP A 238 -0.08 4.20 15.37
C ASP A 238 -0.39 3.92 16.85
N THR A 239 0.58 4.22 17.71
CA THR A 239 0.39 4.17 19.17
C THR A 239 -0.35 5.39 19.72
N ALA A 240 -0.59 6.44 18.94
CA ALA A 240 -1.24 7.69 19.38
C ALA A 240 -2.65 7.44 19.94
N GLY A 241 -3.42 6.58 19.28
CA GLY A 241 -4.71 6.12 19.77
C GLY A 241 -4.64 5.29 21.05
N LEU A 242 -3.53 4.62 21.30
CA LEU A 242 -3.34 3.75 22.48
C LEU A 242 -2.84 4.52 23.71
N ARG A 243 -1.97 5.54 23.55
CA ARG A 243 -1.40 6.32 24.67
C ARG A 243 -2.33 7.41 25.22
N LYS A 244 -3.11 8.08 24.37
CA LYS A 244 -4.11 9.06 24.83
C LYS A 244 -5.14 8.45 25.78
N ARG A 245 -5.32 7.12 25.76
CA ARG A 245 -6.28 6.36 26.57
C ARG A 245 -5.72 5.91 27.92
N ALA A 246 -4.42 5.70 28.05
CA ALA A 246 -3.80 5.34 29.32
C ALA A 246 -3.84 6.48 30.37
N LYS A 247 -4.12 7.74 29.94
CA LYS A 247 -4.18 8.93 30.82
C LYS A 247 -5.58 9.48 31.08
N VAL A 248 -6.62 8.97 30.41
CA VAL A 248 -8.01 9.45 30.57
C VAL A 248 -8.92 8.24 30.74
N GLU A 249 -9.21 7.91 31.98
CA GLU A 249 -10.34 7.06 32.33
C GLU A 249 -11.64 7.73 31.88
N ASP A 250 -12.50 6.96 31.22
CA ASP A 250 -13.89 7.29 30.93
C ASP A 250 -14.18 8.53 30.05
N LYS A 251 -14.01 8.44 28.73
CA LYS A 251 -15.00 8.93 27.74
C LYS A 251 -14.52 8.77 26.30
N LEU A 252 -15.32 8.04 25.51
CA LEU A 252 -15.27 7.93 24.04
C LEU A 252 -14.13 7.10 23.42
N GLU A 253 -14.19 5.80 23.63
CA GLU A 253 -13.50 4.77 22.85
C GLU A 253 -14.03 4.63 21.40
N ARG A 254 -13.94 5.68 20.62
CA ARG A 254 -14.07 5.56 19.16
C ARG A 254 -12.70 5.77 18.56
N LEU A 255 -11.99 4.65 18.22
CA LEU A 255 -11.00 4.71 17.17
C LEU A 255 -11.70 5.31 15.98
N SER A 256 -11.21 6.44 15.50
CA SER A 256 -11.75 6.97 14.26
C SER A 256 -11.44 5.93 13.17
N VAL A 257 -12.33 5.77 12.22
CA VAL A 257 -12.10 4.91 11.03
C VAL A 257 -10.80 5.32 10.36
N ALA A 258 -10.45 6.62 10.44
CA ALA A 258 -9.20 7.18 9.92
C ALA A 258 -7.96 6.64 10.65
N ASP A 259 -7.98 6.46 11.99
CA ASP A 259 -6.82 5.93 12.73
C ASP A 259 -6.60 4.45 12.39
N THR A 260 -7.68 3.66 12.26
CA THR A 260 -7.58 2.26 11.83
C THR A 260 -7.03 2.16 10.41
N GLN A 261 -7.48 3.02 9.49
CA GLN A 261 -6.97 3.05 8.12
C GLN A 261 -5.48 3.37 8.11
N ARG A 262 -5.07 4.41 8.84
CA ARG A 262 -3.67 4.82 8.95
C ARG A 262 -2.78 3.70 9.49
N ALA A 263 -3.22 2.98 10.55
CA ALA A 263 -2.48 1.84 11.07
C ALA A 263 -2.30 0.73 10.02
N ILE A 264 -3.33 0.44 9.22
CA ILE A 264 -3.29 -0.55 8.14
C ILE A 264 -2.30 -0.10 7.05
N ASP A 265 -2.34 1.18 6.65
CA ASP A 265 -1.54 1.71 5.53
C ASP A 265 -0.03 1.58 5.77
N PHE A 266 0.42 1.72 7.02
CA PHE A 266 1.86 1.68 7.37
C PHE A 266 2.37 0.33 7.82
N ALA A 267 1.51 -0.60 8.16
CA ALA A 267 1.93 -1.91 8.65
C ALA A 267 2.34 -2.85 7.51
N GLU A 268 3.29 -3.73 7.79
CA GLU A 268 3.58 -4.92 6.98
C GLU A 268 2.64 -6.05 7.37
N VAL A 269 2.45 -6.22 8.69
CA VAL A 269 1.56 -7.22 9.27
C VAL A 269 0.53 -6.53 10.18
N VAL A 270 -0.73 -6.85 9.97
CA VAL A 270 -1.84 -6.33 10.77
C VAL A 270 -2.43 -7.45 11.61
N VAL A 271 -2.42 -7.27 12.92
CA VAL A 271 -3.10 -8.15 13.87
C VAL A 271 -4.52 -7.64 14.12
N LEU A 272 -5.50 -8.36 13.62
CA LEU A 272 -6.90 -8.13 13.96
C LEU A 272 -7.23 -8.84 15.27
N LEU A 273 -7.50 -8.05 16.32
CA LEU A 273 -7.79 -8.57 17.65
C LEU A 273 -9.28 -8.73 17.86
N LEU A 274 -9.71 -9.97 18.07
CA LEU A 274 -11.08 -10.33 18.40
C LEU A 274 -11.25 -10.54 19.92
N ASP A 275 -12.46 -10.34 20.43
CA ASP A 275 -12.82 -10.64 21.81
C ASP A 275 -13.49 -12.02 21.88
N ALA A 276 -12.91 -12.97 22.62
CA ALA A 276 -13.47 -14.34 22.75
C ALA A 276 -14.87 -14.35 23.33
N THR A 277 -15.24 -13.35 24.18
CA THR A 277 -16.57 -13.27 24.78
C THR A 277 -17.65 -12.79 23.81
N ARG A 278 -17.26 -12.20 22.67
CA ARG A 278 -18.17 -11.68 21.64
C ARG A 278 -18.10 -12.43 20.33
N GLY A 279 -17.01 -13.16 20.10
CA GLY A 279 -16.77 -13.84 18.83
C GLY A 279 -16.51 -12.90 17.66
N LEU A 280 -16.72 -13.40 16.45
CA LEU A 280 -16.54 -12.67 15.19
C LEU A 280 -17.81 -11.90 14.82
N GLU A 281 -17.68 -10.62 14.52
CA GLU A 281 -18.77 -9.76 14.08
C GLU A 281 -18.52 -9.20 12.66
N VAL A 282 -19.59 -8.67 12.04
CA VAL A 282 -19.52 -8.09 10.69
C VAL A 282 -18.48 -6.97 10.57
N GLN A 283 -18.27 -6.18 11.65
CA GLN A 283 -17.29 -5.12 11.66
C GLN A 283 -15.86 -5.68 11.59
N ASP A 284 -15.59 -6.81 12.23
CA ASP A 284 -14.27 -7.47 12.19
C ASP A 284 -13.97 -7.96 10.77
N LEU A 285 -14.97 -8.53 10.07
CA LEU A 285 -14.84 -8.93 8.66
C LEU A 285 -14.58 -7.74 7.74
N LYS A 286 -15.22 -6.59 7.98
CA LYS A 286 -14.94 -5.37 7.21
C LYS A 286 -13.50 -4.90 7.38
N ILE A 287 -12.97 -4.92 8.62
CA ILE A 287 -11.58 -4.58 8.89
C ILE A 287 -10.65 -5.59 8.20
N ALA A 288 -10.92 -6.89 8.34
CA ALA A 288 -10.12 -7.94 7.71
C ALA A 288 -10.06 -7.80 6.18
N ASN A 289 -11.21 -7.58 5.52
CA ASN A 289 -11.26 -7.36 4.08
C ASN A 289 -10.46 -6.12 3.67
N LYS A 290 -10.57 -5.02 4.43
CA LYS A 290 -9.81 -3.80 4.16
C LYS A 290 -8.29 -4.03 4.24
N VAL A 291 -7.81 -4.77 5.24
CA VAL A 291 -6.39 -5.17 5.36
C VAL A 291 -5.91 -5.93 4.13
N LEU A 292 -6.73 -6.88 3.65
CA LEU A 292 -6.40 -7.69 2.47
C LEU A 292 -6.46 -6.89 1.16
N GLU A 293 -7.39 -5.94 1.04
CA GLU A 293 -7.50 -5.01 -0.10
C GLU A 293 -6.27 -4.10 -0.21
N GLU A 294 -5.78 -3.58 0.92
CA GLU A 294 -4.52 -2.80 0.98
C GLU A 294 -3.28 -3.69 0.75
N GLY A 295 -3.45 -4.99 0.65
CA GLY A 295 -2.35 -5.92 0.38
C GLY A 295 -1.48 -6.21 1.59
N ARG A 296 -1.92 -5.91 2.82
CA ARG A 296 -1.15 -6.15 4.05
C ARG A 296 -1.35 -7.58 4.54
N ALA A 297 -0.32 -8.16 5.16
CA ALA A 297 -0.43 -9.48 5.76
C ALA A 297 -1.36 -9.44 6.97
N LEU A 298 -2.34 -10.35 7.03
CA LEU A 298 -3.36 -10.40 8.07
C LEU A 298 -3.13 -11.58 9.01
N LEU A 299 -3.10 -11.28 10.32
CA LEU A 299 -3.09 -12.25 11.41
C LEU A 299 -4.30 -11.99 12.32
N ILE A 300 -5.09 -13.00 12.62
CA ILE A 300 -6.24 -12.88 13.51
C ILE A 300 -5.91 -13.49 14.86
N ALA A 301 -6.08 -12.72 15.94
CA ALA A 301 -5.84 -13.15 17.30
C ALA A 301 -7.11 -13.02 18.14
N VAL A 302 -7.60 -14.15 18.68
CA VAL A 302 -8.73 -14.18 19.61
C VAL A 302 -8.22 -13.96 21.01
N ASN A 303 -8.45 -12.77 21.54
CA ASN A 303 -8.02 -12.34 22.88
C ASN A 303 -9.03 -12.72 23.97
N LYS A 304 -8.62 -12.59 25.21
CA LYS A 304 -9.37 -12.99 26.42
C LYS A 304 -9.65 -14.49 26.45
N TRP A 305 -8.73 -15.28 25.88
CA TRP A 305 -8.90 -16.73 25.83
C TRP A 305 -8.86 -17.40 27.21
N ASP A 306 -8.36 -16.71 28.20
CA ASP A 306 -8.38 -17.12 29.63
C ASP A 306 -9.79 -17.21 30.24
N VAL A 307 -10.75 -16.51 29.66
CA VAL A 307 -12.16 -16.49 30.09
C VAL A 307 -13.12 -16.99 29.00
N ALA A 308 -12.61 -17.59 27.91
CA ALA A 308 -13.40 -18.10 26.82
C ALA A 308 -14.20 -19.35 27.22
N GLU A 309 -15.51 -19.32 26.99
CA GLU A 309 -16.38 -20.47 27.18
C GLU A 309 -16.46 -21.30 25.89
N GLY A 310 -16.47 -22.63 25.99
CA GLY A 310 -16.61 -23.50 24.83
C GLY A 310 -15.45 -23.48 23.83
N GLY A 311 -14.23 -23.22 24.26
CA GLY A 311 -13.03 -22.91 23.50
C GLY A 311 -12.89 -23.55 22.10
N SER A 312 -12.96 -24.89 21.97
CA SER A 312 -12.82 -25.53 20.65
C SER A 312 -13.99 -25.24 19.71
N ALA A 313 -15.23 -25.17 20.21
CA ALA A 313 -16.39 -24.85 19.40
C ALA A 313 -16.35 -23.41 18.93
N LEU A 314 -15.99 -22.47 19.81
CA LEU A 314 -15.80 -21.06 19.49
C LEU A 314 -14.71 -20.88 18.42
N PHE A 315 -13.54 -21.51 18.60
CA PHE A 315 -12.45 -21.42 17.64
C PHE A 315 -12.86 -21.94 16.25
N ASN A 316 -13.49 -23.11 16.18
CA ASN A 316 -13.96 -23.70 14.92
C ASN A 316 -15.08 -22.85 14.29
N GLY A 317 -15.97 -22.26 15.07
CA GLY A 317 -16.99 -21.34 14.59
C GLY A 317 -16.41 -20.09 13.96
N ILE A 318 -15.44 -19.45 14.62
CA ILE A 318 -14.71 -18.30 14.06
C ILE A 318 -13.98 -18.68 12.77
N LYS A 319 -13.27 -19.82 12.76
CA LYS A 319 -12.55 -20.32 11.59
C LYS A 319 -13.48 -20.55 10.40
N GLY A 320 -14.66 -21.13 10.62
CA GLY A 320 -15.68 -21.35 9.58
C GLY A 320 -16.20 -20.04 9.02
N ALA A 321 -16.58 -19.10 9.90
CA ALA A 321 -17.10 -17.79 9.48
C ALA A 321 -16.07 -16.94 8.73
N LEU A 322 -14.79 -17.04 9.10
CA LEU A 322 -13.70 -16.39 8.35
C LEU A 322 -13.53 -17.00 6.95
N ALA A 323 -13.58 -18.32 6.82
CA ALA A 323 -13.46 -19.01 5.53
C ALA A 323 -14.62 -18.64 4.57
N GLU A 324 -15.81 -18.35 5.10
CA GLU A 324 -16.96 -17.87 4.33
C GLU A 324 -16.88 -16.38 4.03
N GLY A 325 -16.44 -15.56 5.02
CA GLY A 325 -16.44 -14.09 4.93
C GLY A 325 -15.25 -13.48 4.19
N LEU A 326 -14.13 -14.20 4.06
CA LEU A 326 -12.92 -13.72 3.40
C LEU A 326 -12.74 -14.40 2.03
N ALA A 327 -13.31 -13.78 0.99
CA ALA A 327 -13.29 -14.33 -0.37
C ALA A 327 -11.88 -14.45 -0.97
N GLN A 328 -10.96 -13.56 -0.57
CA GLN A 328 -9.61 -13.46 -1.15
C GLN A 328 -8.59 -14.41 -0.52
N LEU A 329 -8.78 -14.78 0.75
CA LEU A 329 -7.80 -15.55 1.52
C LEU A 329 -8.50 -16.52 2.47
N LYS A 330 -8.55 -17.81 2.09
CA LYS A 330 -9.27 -18.84 2.86
C LYS A 330 -8.57 -19.30 4.14
N GLU A 331 -7.24 -19.13 4.23
CA GLU A 331 -6.41 -19.67 5.31
C GLU A 331 -5.66 -18.57 6.04
N VAL A 332 -6.40 -17.58 6.58
CA VAL A 332 -5.79 -16.57 7.45
C VAL A 332 -5.34 -17.23 8.75
N PRO A 333 -4.11 -16.97 9.24
CA PRO A 333 -3.67 -17.46 10.54
C PRO A 333 -4.62 -16.97 11.64
N LEU A 334 -5.13 -17.93 12.43
CA LEU A 334 -6.01 -17.69 13.55
C LEU A 334 -5.36 -18.25 14.81
N LEU A 335 -5.10 -17.38 15.78
CA LEU A 335 -4.44 -17.71 17.04
C LEU A 335 -5.32 -17.34 18.23
N THR A 336 -5.02 -17.97 19.38
CA THR A 336 -5.65 -17.62 20.64
C THR A 336 -4.62 -16.98 21.56
N VAL A 337 -4.99 -15.86 22.20
CA VAL A 337 -4.11 -15.11 23.10
C VAL A 337 -4.86 -14.67 24.36
N SER A 338 -4.11 -14.43 25.41
CA SER A 338 -4.60 -13.72 26.57
C SER A 338 -3.65 -12.56 26.88
N ALA A 339 -4.08 -11.35 26.55
CA ALA A 339 -3.34 -10.14 26.86
C ALA A 339 -3.13 -9.97 28.39
N LYS A 340 -4.04 -10.51 29.20
CA LYS A 340 -3.96 -10.47 30.67
C LYS A 340 -2.84 -11.36 31.21
N THR A 341 -2.75 -12.59 30.73
CA THR A 341 -1.78 -13.58 31.23
C THR A 341 -0.47 -13.61 30.45
N GLY A 342 -0.45 -13.07 29.21
CA GLY A 342 0.67 -13.15 28.28
C GLY A 342 0.68 -14.42 27.42
N LYS A 343 -0.21 -15.38 27.68
CA LYS A 343 -0.25 -16.64 26.93
C LYS A 343 -0.53 -16.41 25.46
N GLY A 344 0.29 -17.03 24.59
CA GLY A 344 0.12 -16.98 23.13
C GLY A 344 0.76 -15.78 22.45
N ILE A 345 1.34 -14.80 23.19
CA ILE A 345 1.96 -13.61 22.60
C ILE A 345 3.23 -13.95 21.81
N ASP A 346 4.08 -14.86 22.32
CA ASP A 346 5.30 -15.24 21.61
C ASP A 346 4.97 -15.99 20.30
N ILE A 347 3.91 -16.82 20.31
CA ILE A 347 3.43 -17.48 19.11
C ILE A 347 2.89 -16.44 18.10
N LEU A 348 2.18 -15.41 18.58
CA LEU A 348 1.68 -14.33 17.75
C LEU A 348 2.81 -13.58 17.05
N LEU A 349 3.86 -13.19 17.79
CA LEU A 349 5.02 -12.50 17.23
C LEU A 349 5.79 -13.39 16.25
N LYS A 350 6.00 -14.67 16.58
CA LYS A 350 6.62 -15.63 15.68
C LYS A 350 5.88 -15.73 14.34
N VAL A 351 4.55 -15.91 14.38
CA VAL A 351 3.72 -15.99 13.18
C VAL A 351 3.71 -14.66 12.41
N ALA A 352 3.76 -13.52 13.10
CA ALA A 352 3.86 -12.22 12.44
C ALA A 352 5.16 -12.09 11.64
N PHE A 353 6.29 -12.54 12.15
CA PHE A 353 7.55 -12.59 11.40
C PHE A 353 7.51 -13.58 10.23
N GLU A 354 6.93 -14.77 10.39
CA GLU A 354 6.76 -15.75 9.31
C GLU A 354 5.87 -15.17 8.18
N LEU A 355 4.83 -14.43 8.52
CA LEU A 355 3.98 -13.73 7.56
C LEU A 355 4.76 -12.64 6.81
N ARG A 356 5.56 -11.82 7.53
CA ARG A 356 6.43 -10.81 6.90
C ARG A 356 7.39 -11.44 5.90
N GLU A 357 8.08 -12.52 6.29
CA GLU A 357 9.01 -13.24 5.41
C GLU A 357 8.33 -13.73 4.14
N SER A 358 7.10 -14.27 4.27
CA SER A 358 6.32 -14.72 3.11
C SER A 358 5.81 -13.57 2.26
N TRP A 359 5.42 -12.45 2.89
CA TRP A 359 4.90 -11.27 2.24
C TRP A 359 5.98 -10.48 1.47
N SER A 360 7.22 -10.53 1.94
CA SER A 360 8.38 -9.90 1.27
C SER A 360 9.19 -10.86 0.40
N LYS A 361 8.74 -12.11 0.24
CA LYS A 361 9.51 -13.14 -0.47
C LYS A 361 9.71 -12.81 -1.95
N ARG A 362 10.97 -12.77 -2.39
CA ARG A 362 11.36 -12.72 -3.79
C ARG A 362 11.59 -14.12 -4.33
N ILE A 363 10.97 -14.45 -5.45
CA ILE A 363 11.13 -15.74 -6.13
C ILE A 363 12.01 -15.51 -7.36
N ALA A 364 13.05 -16.33 -7.52
CA ALA A 364 13.92 -16.23 -8.68
C ALA A 364 13.15 -16.49 -9.98
N THR A 365 13.38 -15.66 -11.00
CA THR A 365 12.65 -15.71 -12.28
C THR A 365 12.67 -17.10 -12.92
N GLY A 366 13.80 -17.81 -12.84
CA GLY A 366 13.92 -19.15 -13.38
C GLY A 366 13.10 -20.20 -12.62
N GLU A 367 13.02 -20.09 -11.28
CA GLU A 367 12.17 -20.96 -10.45
C GLU A 367 10.69 -20.71 -10.74
N LEU A 368 10.31 -19.43 -10.79
CA LEU A 368 8.94 -18.99 -11.06
C LEU A 368 8.44 -19.49 -12.42
N ASN A 369 9.25 -19.37 -13.48
CA ASN A 369 8.85 -19.82 -14.81
C ASN A 369 8.81 -21.34 -14.96
N ARG A 370 9.73 -22.09 -14.32
CA ARG A 370 9.64 -23.56 -14.27
C ARG A 370 8.37 -24.03 -13.57
N TRP A 371 8.04 -23.41 -12.43
CA TRP A 371 6.78 -23.69 -11.74
C TRP A 371 5.58 -23.38 -12.67
N PHE A 372 5.61 -22.26 -13.36
CA PHE A 372 4.53 -21.81 -14.23
C PHE A 372 4.27 -22.75 -15.40
N GLU A 373 5.32 -23.26 -16.04
CA GLU A 373 5.24 -24.29 -17.09
C GLU A 373 4.57 -25.55 -16.55
N HIS A 374 5.01 -26.07 -15.39
CA HIS A 374 4.38 -27.23 -14.76
C HIS A 374 2.90 -26.98 -14.39
N ALA A 375 2.55 -25.79 -13.92
CA ALA A 375 1.17 -25.46 -13.57
C ALA A 375 0.25 -25.42 -14.82
N ILE A 376 0.76 -24.91 -15.94
CA ILE A 376 0.03 -24.90 -17.23
C ILE A 376 -0.09 -26.31 -17.81
N ASP A 377 0.96 -27.11 -17.73
CA ASP A 377 0.94 -28.48 -18.24
C ASP A 377 -0.04 -29.36 -17.44
N ALA A 378 -0.07 -29.20 -16.11
CA ALA A 378 -1.00 -29.92 -15.23
C ALA A 378 -2.47 -29.54 -15.47
N ASN A 379 -2.75 -28.28 -15.81
CA ASN A 379 -4.09 -27.78 -16.10
C ASN A 379 -4.03 -26.72 -17.20
N PRO A 380 -4.12 -27.09 -18.49
CA PRO A 380 -4.01 -26.15 -19.59
C PRO A 380 -5.11 -25.09 -19.57
N PRO A 381 -4.80 -23.84 -20.02
CA PRO A 381 -5.78 -22.79 -20.14
C PRO A 381 -6.95 -23.21 -21.02
N PRO A 382 -8.19 -22.86 -20.67
CA PRO A 382 -9.36 -23.16 -21.49
C PRO A 382 -9.28 -22.45 -22.84
N ALA A 383 -10.04 -22.96 -23.81
CA ALA A 383 -10.12 -22.41 -25.16
C ALA A 383 -11.53 -21.85 -25.44
N PRO A 384 -11.89 -20.66 -24.94
CA PRO A 384 -13.19 -20.05 -25.19
C PRO A 384 -13.43 -19.89 -26.70
N GLY A 385 -14.60 -20.34 -27.20
CA GLY A 385 -14.93 -20.30 -28.62
C GLY A 385 -13.96 -21.08 -29.51
N GLY A 386 -13.32 -22.14 -28.99
CA GLY A 386 -12.36 -22.98 -29.74
C GLY A 386 -10.99 -22.33 -29.98
N ARG A 387 -10.75 -21.13 -29.49
CA ARG A 387 -9.47 -20.43 -29.67
C ARG A 387 -8.62 -20.55 -28.39
N ARG A 388 -7.39 -21.04 -28.52
CA ARG A 388 -6.48 -21.27 -27.41
C ARG A 388 -5.96 -19.96 -26.82
N ILE A 389 -6.00 -19.83 -25.49
CA ILE A 389 -5.28 -18.81 -24.73
C ILE A 389 -3.86 -19.33 -24.54
N LYS A 390 -2.85 -18.55 -24.94
CA LYS A 390 -1.44 -18.91 -24.76
C LYS A 390 -0.84 -18.06 -23.65
N LEU A 391 -0.54 -18.67 -22.52
CA LEU A 391 0.28 -18.08 -21.46
C LEU A 391 1.75 -18.40 -21.77
N ARG A 392 2.65 -17.40 -21.70
CA ARG A 392 4.03 -17.52 -22.17
C ARG A 392 5.04 -17.56 -21.03
N TYR A 393 4.98 -16.60 -20.15
CA TYR A 393 5.88 -16.48 -19.00
C TYR A 393 5.24 -15.67 -17.89
N ILE A 394 5.83 -15.75 -16.71
CA ILE A 394 5.42 -15.02 -15.51
C ILE A 394 6.62 -14.29 -14.90
N THR A 395 6.40 -13.11 -14.35
CA THR A 395 7.40 -12.36 -13.60
C THR A 395 6.82 -11.87 -12.28
N GLN A 396 7.66 -11.70 -11.28
CA GLN A 396 7.30 -11.03 -10.04
C GLN A 396 7.63 -9.55 -10.17
N ALA A 397 6.61 -8.70 -10.21
CA ALA A 397 6.76 -7.26 -10.36
C ALA A 397 7.16 -6.60 -9.03
N THR A 398 6.49 -6.96 -7.92
CA THR A 398 6.80 -6.44 -6.57
C THR A 398 6.79 -7.55 -5.55
N THR A 399 7.41 -7.30 -4.39
CA THR A 399 7.44 -8.23 -3.26
C THR A 399 6.42 -7.90 -2.18
N ARG A 400 5.93 -6.66 -2.10
CA ARG A 400 5.15 -6.13 -0.96
C ARG A 400 3.88 -5.40 -1.39
N PRO A 401 2.75 -6.07 -1.56
CA PRO A 401 2.54 -7.52 -1.51
C PRO A 401 3.14 -8.23 -2.73
N PRO A 402 3.38 -9.56 -2.64
CA PRO A 402 3.85 -10.33 -3.79
C PRO A 402 2.90 -10.19 -4.97
N THR A 403 3.37 -9.51 -6.02
CA THR A 403 2.59 -9.21 -7.23
C THR A 403 3.25 -9.84 -8.44
N PHE A 404 2.49 -10.64 -9.17
CA PHE A 404 2.97 -11.39 -10.31
C PHE A 404 2.23 -10.95 -11.57
N VAL A 405 2.94 -10.95 -12.69
CA VAL A 405 2.39 -10.62 -14.00
C VAL A 405 2.60 -11.76 -14.95
N VAL A 406 1.51 -12.30 -15.49
CA VAL A 406 1.49 -13.33 -16.52
C VAL A 406 1.33 -12.68 -17.88
N PHE A 407 2.24 -12.98 -18.77
CA PHE A 407 2.21 -12.52 -20.16
C PHE A 407 1.70 -13.62 -21.09
N GLY A 408 0.82 -13.24 -22.00
CA GLY A 408 0.24 -14.20 -22.94
C GLY A 408 -0.52 -13.54 -24.06
N SER A 409 -1.28 -14.32 -24.80
CA SER A 409 -2.23 -13.83 -25.81
C SER A 409 -3.65 -14.15 -25.36
N ARG A 410 -4.59 -13.19 -25.53
CA ARG A 410 -6.00 -13.32 -25.13
C ARG A 410 -6.20 -13.60 -23.62
N THR A 411 -5.34 -13.04 -22.78
CA THR A 411 -5.36 -13.25 -21.33
C THR A 411 -6.58 -12.61 -20.67
N ASP A 412 -7.20 -11.63 -21.30
CA ASP A 412 -8.47 -10.99 -20.94
C ASP A 412 -9.66 -11.96 -20.99
N GLU A 413 -9.61 -12.96 -21.88
CA GLU A 413 -10.64 -14.01 -22.00
C GLU A 413 -10.46 -15.15 -20.97
N LEU A 414 -9.43 -15.09 -20.11
CA LEU A 414 -9.16 -16.12 -19.13
C LEU A 414 -10.23 -16.13 -18.03
N PRO A 415 -10.93 -17.27 -17.82
CA PRO A 415 -11.97 -17.36 -16.79
C PRO A 415 -11.42 -17.11 -15.38
N GLU A 416 -12.24 -16.53 -14.52
CA GLU A 416 -11.89 -16.28 -13.12
C GLU A 416 -11.55 -17.57 -12.34
N SER A 417 -12.18 -18.67 -12.70
CA SER A 417 -11.88 -19.99 -12.12
C SER A 417 -10.44 -20.43 -12.38
N TYR A 418 -9.90 -20.13 -13.59
CA TYR A 418 -8.53 -20.46 -13.94
C TYR A 418 -7.54 -19.53 -13.25
N ARG A 419 -7.87 -18.24 -13.13
CA ARG A 419 -7.08 -17.28 -12.35
C ARG A 419 -6.94 -17.72 -10.89
N ARG A 420 -8.05 -18.16 -10.28
CA ARG A 420 -8.05 -18.72 -8.92
C ARG A 420 -7.26 -20.03 -8.80
N TYR A 421 -7.31 -20.88 -9.81
CA TYR A 421 -6.48 -22.08 -9.86
C TYR A 421 -4.98 -21.73 -9.77
N LEU A 422 -4.50 -20.81 -10.63
CA LEU A 422 -3.11 -20.39 -10.63
C LEU A 422 -2.70 -19.77 -9.29
N LEU A 423 -3.52 -18.90 -8.70
CA LEU A 423 -3.26 -18.30 -7.39
C LEU A 423 -3.12 -19.37 -6.29
N ASN A 424 -4.03 -20.36 -6.27
CA ASN A 424 -4.00 -21.41 -5.26
C ASN A 424 -2.80 -22.36 -5.46
N ALA A 425 -2.48 -22.70 -6.70
CA ALA A 425 -1.30 -23.48 -7.05
C ALA A 425 -0.02 -22.74 -6.63
N MET A 426 0.08 -21.44 -6.91
CA MET A 426 1.19 -20.59 -6.52
C MET A 426 1.40 -20.58 -5.00
N ARG A 427 0.34 -20.42 -4.22
CA ARG A 427 0.41 -20.46 -2.75
C ARG A 427 0.96 -21.76 -2.23
N ARG A 428 0.45 -22.87 -2.74
CA ARG A 428 0.82 -24.21 -2.31
C ARG A 428 2.25 -24.56 -2.70
N ASP A 429 2.59 -24.37 -3.98
CA ASP A 429 3.81 -24.94 -4.56
C ASP A 429 5.04 -24.05 -4.30
N LEU A 430 4.86 -22.71 -4.26
CA LEU A 430 5.92 -21.75 -3.99
C LEU A 430 6.05 -21.43 -2.49
N LYS A 431 5.30 -22.14 -1.63
CA LYS A 431 5.31 -21.94 -0.17
C LYS A 431 5.12 -20.48 0.22
N LEU A 432 4.19 -19.82 -0.46
CA LEU A 432 3.72 -18.50 -0.08
C LEU A 432 2.66 -18.73 1.00
N ALA A 433 3.00 -18.37 2.24
CA ALA A 433 2.07 -18.41 3.36
C ALA A 433 0.78 -17.63 3.03
N PRO A 434 -0.25 -17.70 3.86
CA PRO A 434 -1.52 -17.02 3.62
C PRO A 434 -1.38 -15.49 3.68
N VAL A 435 -0.71 -14.94 2.68
CA VAL A 435 -0.54 -13.51 2.46
C VAL A 435 -1.33 -13.08 1.21
N PRO A 436 -1.74 -11.81 1.10
CA PRO A 436 -2.33 -11.29 -0.12
C PRO A 436 -1.37 -11.47 -1.29
N LEU A 437 -1.86 -12.07 -2.38
CA LEU A 437 -1.12 -12.23 -3.63
C LEU A 437 -1.90 -11.52 -4.73
N ARG A 438 -1.19 -10.78 -5.56
CA ARG A 438 -1.76 -10.16 -6.77
C ARG A 438 -1.25 -10.91 -8.00
N LEU A 439 -2.16 -11.35 -8.86
CA LEU A 439 -1.84 -12.03 -10.11
C LEU A 439 -2.53 -11.31 -11.26
N ASN A 440 -1.74 -10.63 -12.07
CA ASN A 440 -2.17 -9.82 -13.18
C ASN A 440 -1.87 -10.50 -14.50
N PHE A 441 -2.69 -10.24 -15.50
CA PHE A 441 -2.55 -10.86 -16.82
C PHE A 441 -2.40 -9.77 -17.87
N ARG A 442 -1.40 -9.91 -18.75
CA ARG A 442 -1.15 -9.02 -19.86
C ARG A 442 -1.27 -9.74 -21.19
N SER A 443 -2.14 -9.22 -22.04
CA SER A 443 -2.21 -9.63 -23.42
C SER A 443 -1.14 -8.89 -24.23
N SER A 444 -0.23 -9.62 -24.87
CA SER A 444 0.64 -8.99 -25.86
C SER A 444 -0.22 -8.59 -27.06
N ARG A 445 -0.38 -7.30 -27.33
CA ARG A 445 -0.99 -6.84 -28.60
C ARG A 445 -0.17 -7.43 -29.75
N ASN A 446 -0.85 -8.12 -30.65
CA ASN A 446 -0.25 -8.52 -31.91
C ASN A 446 -0.17 -7.25 -32.77
N PRO A 447 1.03 -6.78 -33.19
CA PRO A 447 1.15 -5.59 -34.06
C PRO A 447 0.45 -5.72 -35.41
N PHE A 448 -0.01 -6.94 -35.76
CA PHE A 448 -0.65 -7.25 -37.02
C PHE A 448 -2.18 -7.29 -36.98
N ASP A 449 -2.81 -7.19 -35.79
CA ASP A 449 -4.28 -7.20 -35.66
C ASP A 449 -4.94 -5.88 -36.15
N ASP A 450 -4.20 -4.78 -36.20
CA ASP A 450 -4.70 -3.48 -36.71
C ASP A 450 -4.76 -3.39 -38.24
N LYS A 451 -4.27 -4.40 -39.00
CA LYS A 451 -4.32 -4.40 -40.45
C LYS A 451 -5.58 -5.02 -41.04
N ASN A 452 -6.41 -5.70 -40.24
CA ASN A 452 -7.64 -6.36 -40.72
C ASN A 452 -8.93 -5.62 -40.32
N ALA A 453 -8.84 -4.41 -39.82
CA ALA A 453 -9.98 -3.55 -39.46
C ALA A 453 -10.11 -2.32 -40.40
N ARG A 454 -9.72 -2.47 -41.65
CA ARG A 454 -10.03 -1.50 -42.74
C ARG A 454 -10.83 -2.14 -43.83
#